data_a3a63e385dc717eccbe06691bcfb5081
#
_entry.id   a3a63e385dc717eccbe06691bcfb5081
#
_cell.length_a   1.000
_cell.length_b   1.000
_cell.length_c   1.000
_cell.angle_alpha   90.00
_cell.angle_beta   90.00
_cell.angle_gamma   90.00
#
_symmetry.space_group_name_H-M   'P 1'
#
loop_
_entity.id
_entity.type
_entity.pdbx_description
1 polymer ?
#
loop_
_entity_poly.entity_id
_entity_poly.type
_entity_poly.pdbx_seq_one_letter_code
_entity_poly.pdbx_strand_id
1 'polypeptide(L)'
;TIMWQSLNDREDFVLEYKQENEDEILQAKPQKSVLDIDNKKIYIYAVTLENLRADMVYDYRLGFENNRSDWYKLKTAKENNNKFKALIFPDSQSNDYTEWKSLAMNAWQNNQDSDFFINMGDLVDNGYDLVQWNGWFDGVEPMVNNIPVAPVQGNHETYTTDWQVAMPNVYLEMFKLPTNGNDKYQNQYYSFDYGDVHFTVINTQDDEMAEFEPDLLNEQLKWLENDLAATDKKWKVVLMHRDILNYGRDAKPLGDEISFSRHGEIYMPIFDKYDVDAVLTAHLHTYRRRALIRDFAQNEQGTLYILTGVAGNVRYPSLWHKNPLDEYVPPQPETNNYLVLE
;
A
#
# COMPACT_ATOMS: atom_id res chain seq x y z
N THR A 1 0.83 2.40 -14.68
CA THR A 1 1.30 3.80 -14.72
C THR A 1 2.75 3.86 -14.26
N ILE A 2 3.58 4.64 -14.99
CA ILE A 2 4.97 4.95 -14.64
C ILE A 2 5.00 6.41 -14.21
N MET A 3 5.60 6.67 -13.04
CA MET A 3 5.67 8.01 -12.46
C MET A 3 7.12 8.37 -12.12
N TRP A 4 7.42 9.65 -12.16
CA TRP A 4 8.70 10.18 -11.69
C TRP A 4 8.56 11.63 -11.23
N GLN A 5 9.52 12.09 -10.48
CA GLN A 5 9.56 13.46 -9.97
C GLN A 5 10.77 14.23 -10.48
N SER A 6 10.64 15.55 -10.52
CA SER A 6 11.72 16.47 -10.89
C SER A 6 11.61 17.77 -10.10
N LEU A 7 12.75 18.33 -9.72
CA LEU A 7 12.81 19.67 -9.13
C LEU A 7 12.73 20.78 -10.20
N ASN A 8 12.90 20.42 -11.47
CA ASN A 8 12.84 21.36 -12.58
C ASN A 8 11.53 21.16 -13.35
N ASP A 9 10.88 22.27 -13.67
CA ASP A 9 9.72 22.29 -14.56
C ASP A 9 10.19 22.00 -15.99
N ARG A 10 9.70 20.90 -16.58
CA ARG A 10 10.08 20.46 -17.92
C ARG A 10 8.85 20.05 -18.72
N GLU A 11 8.76 20.58 -19.93
CA GLU A 11 7.71 20.21 -20.90
C GLU A 11 8.22 19.20 -21.94
N ASP A 12 9.50 18.90 -21.93
CA ASP A 12 10.19 18.05 -22.91
C ASP A 12 10.46 16.62 -22.40
N PHE A 13 9.95 16.24 -21.24
CA PHE A 13 10.00 14.86 -20.81
C PHE A 13 9.18 13.95 -21.72
N VAL A 14 9.74 12.79 -21.99
CA VAL A 14 9.10 11.72 -22.75
C VAL A 14 9.43 10.37 -22.09
N LEU A 15 8.47 9.48 -22.05
CA LEU A 15 8.68 8.08 -21.76
C LEU A 15 8.92 7.35 -23.09
N GLU A 16 10.06 6.71 -23.23
CA GLU A 16 10.36 5.80 -24.33
C GLU A 16 10.14 4.36 -23.86
N TYR A 17 9.49 3.54 -24.65
CA TYR A 17 9.26 2.14 -24.31
C TYR A 17 9.21 1.26 -25.56
N LYS A 18 9.53 -0.01 -25.39
CA LYS A 18 9.48 -1.02 -26.45
C LYS A 18 9.22 -2.39 -25.83
N GLN A 19 8.66 -3.31 -26.59
CA GLN A 19 8.62 -4.71 -26.20
C GLN A 19 10.05 -5.27 -26.19
N GLU A 20 10.39 -6.11 -25.23
CA GLU A 20 11.70 -6.74 -25.16
C GLU A 20 12.02 -7.48 -26.47
N ASN A 21 13.25 -7.33 -26.94
CA ASN A 21 13.75 -7.87 -28.22
C ASN A 21 13.12 -7.26 -29.50
N GLU A 22 12.34 -6.19 -29.39
CA GLU A 22 11.91 -5.40 -30.54
C GLU A 22 12.75 -4.12 -30.67
N ASP A 23 12.99 -3.68 -31.93
CA ASP A 23 13.79 -2.48 -32.19
C ASP A 23 12.93 -1.20 -32.20
N GLU A 24 11.62 -1.32 -32.39
CA GLU A 24 10.71 -0.19 -32.48
C GLU A 24 10.52 0.46 -31.10
N ILE A 25 10.97 1.70 -30.98
CA ILE A 25 10.82 2.51 -29.77
C ILE A 25 9.59 3.40 -29.92
N LEU A 26 8.63 3.22 -29.05
CA LEU A 26 7.44 4.05 -28.92
C LEU A 26 7.68 5.16 -27.90
N GLN A 27 6.95 6.25 -28.01
CA GLN A 27 7.05 7.40 -27.12
C GLN A 27 5.68 7.79 -26.57
N ALA A 28 5.64 8.13 -25.28
CA ALA A 28 4.45 8.67 -24.60
C ALA A 28 4.81 9.95 -23.84
N LYS A 29 3.93 10.94 -23.94
CA LYS A 29 4.06 12.20 -23.20
C LYS A 29 3.43 12.06 -21.81
N PRO A 30 4.09 12.56 -20.75
CA PRO A 30 3.52 12.52 -19.42
C PRO A 30 2.42 13.57 -19.22
N GLN A 31 1.51 13.26 -18.32
CA GLN A 31 0.73 14.25 -17.60
C GLN A 31 1.60 14.81 -16.48
N LYS A 32 1.48 16.10 -16.19
CA LYS A 32 2.27 16.79 -15.16
C LYS A 32 1.33 17.35 -14.11
N SER A 33 1.67 17.14 -12.85
CA SER A 33 1.13 17.86 -11.70
C SER A 33 2.23 18.53 -10.90
N VAL A 34 1.85 19.44 -10.00
CA VAL A 34 2.80 20.22 -9.20
C VAL A 34 2.41 20.10 -7.73
N LEU A 35 3.33 19.60 -6.96
CA LEU A 35 3.25 19.55 -5.51
C LEU A 35 4.03 20.75 -4.94
N ASP A 36 3.38 21.60 -4.16
CA ASP A 36 4.00 22.76 -3.50
C ASP A 36 4.00 22.52 -1.99
N ILE A 37 5.18 22.32 -1.41
CA ILE A 37 5.37 22.07 0.01
C ILE A 37 6.46 23.00 0.52
N ASP A 38 6.16 23.81 1.53
CA ASP A 38 7.10 24.72 2.17
C ASP A 38 7.85 25.62 1.16
N ASN A 39 7.12 26.12 0.16
CA ASN A 39 7.66 26.90 -0.96
C ASN A 39 8.66 26.15 -1.86
N LYS A 40 8.67 24.82 -1.81
CA LYS A 40 9.40 23.96 -2.74
C LYS A 40 8.42 23.32 -3.71
N LYS A 41 8.65 23.52 -5.00
CA LYS A 41 7.87 22.87 -6.05
C LYS A 41 8.55 21.59 -6.49
N ILE A 42 7.76 20.53 -6.51
CA ILE A 42 8.12 19.26 -7.11
C ILE A 42 7.16 19.02 -8.27
N TYR A 43 7.70 18.72 -9.41
CA TYR A 43 6.94 18.39 -10.61
C TYR A 43 6.82 16.89 -10.72
N ILE A 44 5.61 16.37 -10.71
CA ILE A 44 5.31 14.96 -10.78
C ILE A 44 4.78 14.66 -12.18
N TYR A 45 5.37 13.67 -12.80
CA TYR A 45 5.05 13.24 -14.15
C TYR A 45 4.52 11.81 -14.12
N ALA A 46 3.48 11.55 -14.89
CA ALA A 46 2.84 10.24 -14.96
C ALA A 46 2.50 9.87 -16.40
N VAL A 47 2.82 8.65 -16.78
CA VAL A 47 2.43 8.02 -18.05
C VAL A 47 1.68 6.73 -17.77
N THR A 48 0.45 6.64 -18.20
CA THR A 48 -0.29 5.37 -18.24
C THR A 48 -0.09 4.75 -19.61
N LEU A 49 0.56 3.59 -19.66
CA LEU A 49 0.68 2.80 -20.89
C LEU A 49 -0.55 1.89 -21.01
N GLU A 50 -1.25 2.04 -22.12
CA GLU A 50 -2.47 1.28 -22.42
C GLU A 50 -2.23 0.28 -23.54
N ASN A 51 -3.10 -0.73 -23.64
CA ASN A 51 -3.08 -1.73 -24.73
C ASN A 51 -1.76 -2.52 -24.82
N LEU A 52 -1.04 -2.67 -23.72
CA LEU A 52 0.11 -3.57 -23.65
C LEU A 52 -0.38 -5.03 -23.76
N ARG A 53 0.39 -5.86 -24.45
CA ARG A 53 0.10 -7.31 -24.51
C ARG A 53 0.34 -7.94 -23.14
N ALA A 54 -0.50 -8.87 -22.75
CA ALA A 54 -0.32 -9.66 -21.53
C ALA A 54 0.89 -10.61 -21.63
N ASP A 55 1.46 -10.97 -20.50
CA ASP A 55 2.62 -11.87 -20.34
C ASP A 55 3.84 -11.45 -21.18
N MET A 56 4.08 -10.14 -21.28
CA MET A 56 5.20 -9.56 -22.00
C MET A 56 6.08 -8.74 -21.09
N VAL A 57 7.36 -8.69 -21.45
CA VAL A 57 8.33 -7.76 -20.85
C VAL A 57 8.50 -6.58 -21.79
N TYR A 58 8.47 -5.39 -21.22
CA TYR A 58 8.76 -4.15 -21.91
C TYR A 58 9.96 -3.48 -21.25
N ASP A 59 10.85 -2.95 -22.08
CA ASP A 59 11.88 -2.02 -21.63
C ASP A 59 11.30 -0.60 -21.70
N TYR A 60 11.58 0.22 -20.69
CA TYR A 60 11.21 1.63 -20.68
C TYR A 60 12.33 2.50 -20.14
N ARG A 61 12.36 3.76 -20.55
CA ARG A 61 13.29 4.77 -20.02
C ARG A 61 12.71 6.16 -20.11
N LEU A 62 13.26 7.06 -19.31
CA LEU A 62 12.91 8.49 -19.32
C LEU A 62 13.88 9.24 -20.23
N GLY A 63 13.34 10.22 -20.97
CA GLY A 63 14.13 11.08 -21.83
C GLY A 63 13.73 12.55 -21.73
N PHE A 64 14.71 13.43 -21.87
CA PHE A 64 14.50 14.86 -22.04
C PHE A 64 15.72 15.45 -22.79
N GLU A 65 15.48 16.36 -23.74
CA GLU A 65 16.54 16.87 -24.64
C GLU A 65 17.32 15.69 -25.30
N ASN A 66 18.62 15.65 -25.07
CA ASN A 66 19.49 14.57 -25.55
C ASN A 66 19.87 13.57 -24.43
N ASN A 67 19.28 13.70 -23.24
CA ASN A 67 19.53 12.82 -22.12
C ASN A 67 18.54 11.68 -22.08
N ARG A 68 19.00 10.52 -21.64
CA ARG A 68 18.19 9.33 -21.40
C ARG A 68 18.62 8.69 -20.09
N SER A 69 17.66 8.15 -19.34
CA SER A 69 17.96 7.24 -18.23
C SER A 69 18.46 5.89 -18.79
N ASP A 70 18.92 5.02 -17.90
CA ASP A 70 19.04 3.60 -18.19
C ASP A 70 17.69 2.99 -18.55
N TRP A 71 17.71 1.83 -19.19
CA TRP A 71 16.53 1.05 -19.46
C TRP A 71 16.10 0.28 -18.22
N TYR A 72 14.83 0.41 -17.84
CA TYR A 72 14.18 -0.38 -16.82
C TYR A 72 13.22 -1.39 -17.47
N LYS A 73 12.80 -2.39 -16.71
CA LYS A 73 11.88 -3.43 -17.20
C LYS A 73 10.56 -3.34 -16.48
N LEU A 74 9.49 -3.57 -17.21
CA LEU A 74 8.18 -3.86 -16.64
C LEU A 74 7.63 -5.14 -17.27
N LYS A 75 6.93 -5.93 -16.47
CA LYS A 75 6.25 -7.13 -16.94
C LYS A 75 4.75 -6.95 -16.80
N THR A 76 4.03 -7.22 -17.87
CA THR A 76 2.57 -7.23 -17.82
C THR A 76 2.04 -8.52 -17.21
N ALA A 77 0.88 -8.43 -16.54
CA ALA A 77 0.23 -9.59 -15.96
C ALA A 77 -0.13 -10.64 -17.04
N LYS A 78 -0.18 -11.89 -16.64
CA LYS A 78 -0.59 -13.01 -17.51
C LYS A 78 -2.12 -13.07 -17.59
N GLU A 79 -2.68 -13.32 -18.76
CA GLU A 79 -4.14 -13.36 -18.94
C GLU A 79 -4.85 -14.46 -18.14
N ASN A 80 -4.26 -15.61 -17.97
CA ASN A 80 -4.91 -16.77 -17.37
C ASN A 80 -4.01 -17.42 -16.29
N ASN A 81 -3.31 -16.61 -15.52
CA ASN A 81 -2.41 -17.13 -14.50
C ASN A 81 -2.98 -16.94 -13.11
N ASN A 82 -3.30 -18.06 -12.47
CA ASN A 82 -3.79 -18.09 -11.09
C ASN A 82 -2.62 -18.11 -10.07
N LYS A 83 -1.38 -18.00 -10.55
CA LYS A 83 -0.19 -17.96 -9.70
C LYS A 83 0.49 -16.62 -9.81
N PHE A 84 0.70 -15.98 -8.70
CA PHE A 84 1.48 -14.76 -8.58
C PHE A 84 2.27 -14.78 -7.27
N LYS A 85 3.22 -13.87 -7.18
CA LYS A 85 3.94 -13.59 -5.95
C LYS A 85 3.89 -12.10 -5.66
N ALA A 86 3.48 -11.75 -4.46
CA ALA A 86 3.52 -10.37 -3.99
C ALA A 86 4.34 -10.25 -2.70
N LEU A 87 5.11 -9.18 -2.59
CA LEU A 87 5.76 -8.79 -1.34
C LEU A 87 4.85 -7.86 -0.57
N ILE A 88 4.76 -8.04 0.75
CA ILE A 88 3.94 -7.20 1.61
C ILE A 88 4.85 -6.62 2.70
N PHE A 89 4.95 -5.31 2.72
CA PHE A 89 5.68 -4.56 3.73
C PHE A 89 4.69 -3.90 4.67
N PRO A 90 4.81 -4.13 5.99
CA PRO A 90 4.07 -3.37 6.99
C PRO A 90 4.62 -1.93 7.09
N ASP A 91 4.26 -1.24 8.19
CA ASP A 91 4.70 0.12 8.52
C ASP A 91 6.21 0.30 8.30
N SER A 92 6.58 1.13 7.34
CA SER A 92 7.99 1.37 6.96
C SER A 92 8.53 2.71 7.48
N GLN A 93 7.70 3.49 8.19
CA GLN A 93 8.11 4.74 8.82
C GLN A 93 9.39 4.58 9.64
N SER A 94 10.26 5.56 9.57
CA SER A 94 11.60 5.48 10.15
C SER A 94 12.14 6.86 10.51
N ASN A 95 12.96 6.92 11.56
CA ASN A 95 13.76 8.10 11.85
C ASN A 95 14.89 8.29 10.83
N ASP A 96 15.46 7.19 10.37
CA ASP A 96 16.31 7.10 9.19
C ASP A 96 15.92 5.83 8.40
N TYR A 97 16.08 5.84 7.09
CA TYR A 97 15.58 4.77 6.22
C TYR A 97 16.62 3.67 5.93
N THR A 98 17.68 3.57 6.73
CA THR A 98 18.75 2.57 6.54
C THR A 98 18.22 1.14 6.72
N GLU A 99 17.44 0.90 7.79
CA GLU A 99 16.85 -0.41 8.06
C GLU A 99 15.77 -0.76 7.03
N TRP A 100 14.91 0.20 6.68
CA TRP A 100 13.94 0.05 5.60
C TRP A 100 14.60 -0.35 4.29
N LYS A 101 15.62 0.39 3.85
CA LYS A 101 16.37 0.08 2.65
C LYS A 101 16.98 -1.32 2.68
N SER A 102 17.58 -1.69 3.81
CA SER A 102 18.16 -3.02 4.01
C SER A 102 17.11 -4.13 3.88
N LEU A 103 15.95 -3.95 4.52
CA LEU A 103 14.86 -4.92 4.47
C LEU A 103 14.27 -5.04 3.06
N ALA A 104 13.95 -3.91 2.42
CA ALA A 104 13.36 -3.88 1.08
C ALA A 104 14.29 -4.50 0.03
N MET A 105 15.59 -4.16 0.10
CA MET A 105 16.61 -4.77 -0.77
C MET A 105 16.74 -6.27 -0.53
N ASN A 106 16.76 -6.73 0.73
CA ASN A 106 16.80 -8.15 1.06
C ASN A 106 15.56 -8.89 0.51
N ALA A 107 14.37 -8.32 0.72
CA ALA A 107 13.13 -8.89 0.21
C ALA A 107 13.17 -9.03 -1.31
N TRP A 108 13.59 -7.97 -2.03
CA TRP A 108 13.70 -7.98 -3.48
C TRP A 108 14.75 -8.97 -3.99
N GLN A 109 15.94 -9.01 -3.40
CA GLN A 109 16.99 -9.94 -3.81
C GLN A 109 16.58 -11.42 -3.69
N ASN A 110 15.75 -11.74 -2.69
CA ASN A 110 15.25 -13.11 -2.50
C ASN A 110 13.97 -13.42 -3.28
N ASN A 111 13.32 -12.42 -3.89
CA ASN A 111 12.02 -12.59 -4.54
C ASN A 111 11.91 -11.75 -5.82
N GLN A 112 12.91 -11.79 -6.69
CA GLN A 112 12.92 -11.05 -7.96
C GLN A 112 11.87 -11.51 -8.97
N ASP A 113 11.22 -12.63 -8.69
CA ASP A 113 10.09 -13.17 -9.43
C ASP A 113 8.73 -12.61 -8.96
N SER A 114 8.72 -11.69 -8.00
CA SER A 114 7.49 -11.02 -7.55
C SER A 114 6.87 -10.18 -8.66
N ASP A 115 5.55 -10.20 -8.71
CA ASP A 115 4.76 -9.50 -9.72
C ASP A 115 4.40 -8.07 -9.30
N PHE A 116 4.24 -7.82 -8.00
CA PHE A 116 3.99 -6.50 -7.40
C PHE A 116 4.36 -6.50 -5.92
N PHE A 117 4.31 -5.34 -5.28
CA PHE A 117 4.42 -5.26 -3.84
C PHE A 117 3.36 -4.33 -3.23
N ILE A 118 3.06 -4.58 -1.97
CA ILE A 118 2.11 -3.83 -1.14
C ILE A 118 2.90 -3.17 -0.01
N ASN A 119 2.61 -1.91 0.31
CA ASN A 119 3.00 -1.31 1.58
C ASN A 119 1.73 -0.92 2.34
N MET A 120 1.65 -1.39 3.59
CA MET A 120 0.42 -1.40 4.38
C MET A 120 0.10 -0.08 5.10
N GLY A 121 0.67 1.03 4.64
CA GLY A 121 0.50 2.37 5.21
C GLY A 121 1.67 2.75 6.12
N ASP A 122 1.66 3.99 6.59
CA ASP A 122 2.75 4.57 7.34
C ASP A 122 4.10 4.36 6.63
N LEU A 123 4.14 4.79 5.35
CA LEU A 123 5.33 4.69 4.51
C LEU A 123 6.43 5.58 5.08
N VAL A 124 6.02 6.75 5.56
CA VAL A 124 6.87 7.78 6.16
C VAL A 124 6.38 8.14 7.56
N ASP A 125 7.23 8.76 8.37
CA ASP A 125 6.87 9.18 9.72
C ASP A 125 6.08 10.52 9.73
N ASN A 126 6.35 11.37 8.73
CA ASN A 126 5.58 12.61 8.48
C ASN A 126 5.29 12.75 6.99
N GLY A 127 4.03 12.74 6.63
CA GLY A 127 3.57 12.77 5.23
C GLY A 127 4.01 14.00 4.44
N TYR A 128 4.41 15.08 5.12
CA TYR A 128 4.92 16.31 4.50
C TYR A 128 6.45 16.43 4.52
N ASP A 129 7.18 15.46 5.03
CA ASP A 129 8.63 15.45 5.00
C ASP A 129 9.17 14.79 3.72
N LEU A 130 9.59 15.61 2.77
CA LEU A 130 10.17 15.16 1.50
C LEU A 130 11.48 14.39 1.64
N VAL A 131 12.23 14.59 2.74
CA VAL A 131 13.46 13.82 2.99
C VAL A 131 13.10 12.38 3.32
N GLN A 132 12.05 12.18 4.09
CA GLN A 132 11.54 10.85 4.42
C GLN A 132 10.98 10.14 3.18
N TRP A 133 10.21 10.83 2.34
CA TRP A 133 9.75 10.28 1.06
C TRP A 133 10.90 9.85 0.15
N ASN A 134 11.94 10.68 0.04
CA ASN A 134 13.13 10.29 -0.72
C ASN A 134 13.80 9.06 -0.11
N GLY A 135 13.91 8.98 1.22
CA GLY A 135 14.45 7.81 1.91
C GLY A 135 13.62 6.55 1.67
N TRP A 136 12.29 6.68 1.64
CA TRP A 136 11.40 5.57 1.31
C TRP A 136 11.61 5.08 -0.13
N PHE A 137 11.62 6.00 -1.11
CA PHE A 137 11.84 5.65 -2.52
C PHE A 137 13.23 5.07 -2.77
N ASP A 138 14.27 5.61 -2.15
CA ASP A 138 15.64 5.07 -2.23
C ASP A 138 15.70 3.61 -1.72
N GLY A 139 14.86 3.27 -0.73
CA GLY A 139 14.75 1.91 -0.21
C GLY A 139 14.17 0.92 -1.22
N VAL A 140 13.20 1.33 -2.01
CA VAL A 140 12.49 0.47 -2.97
C VAL A 140 12.94 0.67 -4.42
N GLU A 141 13.88 1.57 -4.70
CA GLU A 141 14.26 1.94 -6.07
C GLU A 141 14.50 0.75 -6.99
N PRO A 142 15.28 -0.27 -6.64
CA PRO A 142 15.50 -1.41 -7.53
C PRO A 142 14.25 -2.25 -7.77
N MET A 143 13.27 -2.20 -6.87
CA MET A 143 12.02 -2.95 -6.95
C MET A 143 10.95 -2.16 -7.69
N VAL A 144 10.69 -0.90 -7.28
CA VAL A 144 9.62 -0.05 -7.86
C VAL A 144 9.87 0.31 -9.32
N ASN A 145 11.12 0.25 -9.78
CA ASN A 145 11.46 0.43 -11.18
C ASN A 145 11.09 -0.79 -12.05
N ASN A 146 10.76 -1.94 -11.47
CA ASN A 146 10.49 -3.17 -12.20
C ASN A 146 9.10 -3.76 -11.94
N ILE A 147 8.54 -3.56 -10.75
CA ILE A 147 7.21 -4.06 -10.38
C ILE A 147 6.36 -2.95 -9.75
N PRO A 148 5.03 -2.97 -9.94
CA PRO A 148 4.16 -1.94 -9.38
C PRO A 148 4.03 -2.05 -7.86
N VAL A 149 3.75 -0.91 -7.23
CA VAL A 149 3.36 -0.82 -5.83
C VAL A 149 1.85 -0.65 -5.70
N ALA A 150 1.26 -1.33 -4.71
CA ALA A 150 -0.09 -1.10 -4.23
C ALA A 150 -0.01 -0.53 -2.79
N PRO A 151 0.04 0.79 -2.63
CA PRO A 151 0.15 1.41 -1.32
C PRO A 151 -1.20 1.50 -0.63
N VAL A 152 -1.21 1.30 0.69
CA VAL A 152 -2.31 1.65 1.59
C VAL A 152 -1.97 2.98 2.26
N GLN A 153 -2.95 3.84 2.49
CA GLN A 153 -2.72 5.07 3.26
C GLN A 153 -2.77 4.76 4.75
N GLY A 154 -1.74 5.16 5.50
CA GLY A 154 -1.72 5.16 6.95
C GLY A 154 -2.00 6.54 7.55
N ASN A 155 -1.99 6.65 8.88
CA ASN A 155 -2.22 7.94 9.53
C ASN A 155 -1.01 8.88 9.43
N HIS A 156 0.19 8.35 9.33
CA HIS A 156 1.41 9.17 9.21
C HIS A 156 1.48 9.94 7.89
N GLU A 157 0.82 9.48 6.84
CA GLU A 157 0.67 10.22 5.60
C GLU A 157 -0.13 11.52 5.78
N THR A 158 -0.93 11.65 6.84
CA THR A 158 -1.73 12.85 7.15
C THR A 158 -1.01 13.86 8.06
N TYR A 159 0.19 13.55 8.55
CA TYR A 159 0.89 14.44 9.48
C TYR A 159 1.88 15.37 8.79
N THR A 160 1.82 16.63 9.18
CA THR A 160 2.85 17.63 8.85
C THR A 160 4.11 17.41 9.69
N THR A 161 5.19 18.13 9.37
CA THR A 161 6.46 18.04 10.11
C THR A 161 6.38 18.52 11.56
N ASP A 162 5.34 19.29 11.91
CA ASP A 162 5.02 19.73 13.28
C ASP A 162 3.86 18.93 13.90
N TRP A 163 3.55 17.76 13.34
CA TRP A 163 2.56 16.80 13.83
C TRP A 163 1.11 17.32 13.83
N GLN A 164 0.80 18.25 12.96
CA GLN A 164 -0.58 18.65 12.72
C GLN A 164 -1.22 17.75 11.66
N VAL A 165 -2.50 17.46 11.81
CA VAL A 165 -3.25 16.74 10.79
C VAL A 165 -3.51 17.66 9.58
N ALA A 166 -3.27 17.15 8.40
CA ALA A 166 -3.53 17.82 7.12
C ALA A 166 -3.99 16.81 6.06
N MET A 167 -4.51 17.31 4.94
CA MET A 167 -4.77 16.47 3.77
C MET A 167 -3.48 15.76 3.34
N PRO A 168 -3.49 14.47 3.02
CA PRO A 168 -2.29 13.72 2.65
C PRO A 168 -1.84 14.03 1.20
N ASN A 169 -1.72 15.32 0.86
CA ASN A 169 -1.50 15.77 -0.52
C ASN A 169 -0.24 15.16 -1.14
N VAL A 170 0.79 14.93 -0.36
CA VAL A 170 2.03 14.32 -0.86
C VAL A 170 1.77 12.88 -1.30
N TYR A 171 1.14 12.08 -0.43
CA TYR A 171 0.75 10.70 -0.76
C TYR A 171 -0.16 10.66 -2.00
N LEU A 172 -1.18 11.49 -2.04
CA LEU A 172 -2.16 11.53 -3.14
C LEU A 172 -1.53 11.88 -4.49
N GLU A 173 -0.45 12.68 -4.49
CA GLU A 173 0.28 13.05 -5.70
C GLU A 173 1.40 12.05 -6.06
N MET A 174 2.03 11.40 -5.06
CA MET A 174 3.10 10.42 -5.30
C MET A 174 2.63 9.10 -5.90
N PHE A 175 1.33 8.80 -5.81
CA PHE A 175 0.76 7.56 -6.33
C PHE A 175 -0.44 7.83 -7.23
N LYS A 176 -0.43 7.26 -8.43
CA LYS A 176 -1.57 7.27 -9.34
C LYS A 176 -2.20 5.88 -9.36
N LEU A 177 -3.25 5.73 -8.60
CA LEU A 177 -3.90 4.45 -8.33
C LEU A 177 -5.11 4.22 -9.26
N PRO A 178 -5.70 3.01 -9.30
CA PRO A 178 -6.92 2.76 -10.05
C PRO A 178 -8.05 3.72 -9.68
N THR A 179 -8.78 4.22 -10.68
CA THR A 179 -9.87 5.20 -10.52
C THR A 179 -11.23 4.52 -10.53
N ASN A 180 -11.40 3.48 -9.71
CA ASN A 180 -12.66 2.75 -9.57
C ASN A 180 -13.46 3.11 -8.32
N GLY A 181 -12.95 4.05 -7.54
CA GLY A 181 -13.66 4.68 -6.43
C GLY A 181 -14.47 5.92 -6.85
N ASN A 182 -14.86 6.72 -5.90
CA ASN A 182 -15.50 8.01 -6.14
C ASN A 182 -14.44 9.04 -6.59
N ASP A 183 -14.71 9.75 -7.66
CA ASP A 183 -13.79 10.75 -8.22
C ASP A 183 -13.29 11.80 -7.22
N LYS A 184 -14.11 12.14 -6.22
CA LYS A 184 -13.72 13.07 -5.15
C LYS A 184 -12.60 12.52 -4.26
N TYR A 185 -12.51 11.20 -4.12
CA TYR A 185 -11.59 10.54 -3.21
C TYR A 185 -10.55 9.68 -3.95
N GLN A 186 -10.12 10.17 -5.12
CA GLN A 186 -9.08 9.48 -5.91
C GLN A 186 -7.81 9.27 -5.09
N ASN A 187 -7.18 8.11 -5.28
CA ASN A 187 -5.96 7.68 -4.60
C ASN A 187 -6.10 7.42 -3.08
N GLN A 188 -7.30 7.49 -2.51
CA GLN A 188 -7.52 7.21 -1.09
C GLN A 188 -7.99 5.78 -0.84
N TYR A 189 -8.85 5.25 -1.71
CA TYR A 189 -9.28 3.86 -1.72
C TYR A 189 -9.51 3.39 -3.15
N TYR A 190 -9.27 2.13 -3.40
CA TYR A 190 -9.34 1.55 -4.74
C TYR A 190 -9.37 0.01 -4.68
N SER A 191 -9.65 -0.63 -5.81
CA SER A 191 -9.49 -2.07 -5.94
C SER A 191 -8.74 -2.43 -7.24
N PHE A 192 -8.21 -3.63 -7.27
CA PHE A 192 -7.58 -4.20 -8.47
C PHE A 192 -7.62 -5.71 -8.42
N ASP A 193 -7.63 -6.31 -9.59
CA ASP A 193 -7.57 -7.76 -9.74
C ASP A 193 -6.16 -8.21 -10.12
N TYR A 194 -5.71 -9.30 -9.49
CA TYR A 194 -4.53 -10.01 -9.93
C TYR A 194 -4.75 -11.53 -9.88
N GLY A 195 -4.68 -12.20 -11.03
CA GLY A 195 -5.05 -13.61 -11.13
C GLY A 195 -6.50 -13.85 -10.67
N ASP A 196 -6.68 -14.79 -9.75
CA ASP A 196 -7.98 -15.14 -9.17
C ASP A 196 -8.31 -14.32 -7.90
N VAL A 197 -7.55 -13.30 -7.59
CA VAL A 197 -7.72 -12.49 -6.38
C VAL A 197 -8.23 -11.10 -6.73
N HIS A 198 -9.25 -10.67 -6.02
CA HIS A 198 -9.70 -9.29 -5.93
C HIS A 198 -9.11 -8.64 -4.69
N PHE A 199 -8.32 -7.60 -4.88
CA PHE A 199 -7.74 -6.80 -3.81
C PHE A 199 -8.52 -5.52 -3.65
N THR A 200 -9.06 -5.29 -2.45
CA THR A 200 -9.75 -4.05 -2.09
C THR A 200 -8.92 -3.29 -1.06
N VAL A 201 -8.50 -2.09 -1.39
CA VAL A 201 -7.71 -1.21 -0.52
C VAL A 201 -8.61 -0.12 0.04
N ILE A 202 -8.73 -0.06 1.37
CA ILE A 202 -9.58 0.93 2.05
C ILE A 202 -8.75 1.88 2.92
N ASN A 203 -9.21 3.13 2.98
CA ASN A 203 -8.66 4.17 3.84
C ASN A 203 -9.33 4.10 5.22
N THR A 204 -8.53 3.94 6.25
CA THR A 204 -8.97 3.90 7.65
C THR A 204 -8.61 5.17 8.42
N GLN A 205 -8.35 6.29 7.73
CA GLN A 205 -7.96 7.56 8.35
C GLN A 205 -9.14 8.55 8.37
N ASP A 206 -10.36 8.04 8.42
CA ASP A 206 -11.57 8.87 8.42
C ASP A 206 -11.68 9.78 9.64
N ASP A 207 -11.09 9.42 10.77
CA ASP A 207 -11.03 10.28 11.96
C ASP A 207 -10.07 11.47 11.76
N GLU A 208 -8.86 11.24 11.22
CA GLU A 208 -7.91 12.28 10.84
C GLU A 208 -8.47 13.18 9.74
N MET A 209 -9.19 12.59 8.80
CA MET A 209 -9.75 13.30 7.65
C MET A 209 -11.08 14.01 7.93
N ALA A 210 -11.68 13.84 9.11
CA ALA A 210 -13.06 14.30 9.41
C ALA A 210 -13.29 15.80 9.17
N GLU A 211 -12.30 16.66 9.42
CA GLU A 211 -12.41 18.09 9.19
C GLU A 211 -12.28 18.48 7.70
N PHE A 212 -11.59 17.68 6.91
CA PHE A 212 -11.32 17.93 5.49
C PHE A 212 -12.32 17.23 4.58
N GLU A 213 -12.67 16.01 4.92
CA GLU A 213 -13.50 15.12 4.11
C GLU A 213 -14.53 14.36 4.98
N PRO A 214 -15.51 15.07 5.55
CA PRO A 214 -16.47 14.50 6.53
C PRO A 214 -17.31 13.35 5.97
N ASP A 215 -17.45 13.23 4.65
CA ASP A 215 -18.24 12.19 4.01
C ASP A 215 -17.39 10.97 3.56
N LEU A 216 -16.07 11.00 3.76
CA LEU A 216 -15.14 9.97 3.27
C LEU A 216 -15.59 8.56 3.68
N LEU A 217 -15.84 8.34 4.96
CA LEU A 217 -16.27 7.03 5.47
C LEU A 217 -17.56 6.56 4.80
N ASN A 218 -18.57 7.41 4.75
CA ASN A 218 -19.89 7.04 4.21
C ASN A 218 -19.82 6.69 2.71
N GLU A 219 -19.04 7.44 1.94
CA GLU A 219 -18.88 7.19 0.51
C GLU A 219 -18.03 5.94 0.26
N GLN A 220 -16.97 5.75 1.06
CA GLN A 220 -16.16 4.52 0.99
C GLN A 220 -16.97 3.27 1.35
N LEU A 221 -17.81 3.30 2.37
CA LEU A 221 -18.66 2.15 2.74
C LEU A 221 -19.61 1.74 1.63
N LYS A 222 -20.25 2.72 0.96
CA LYS A 222 -21.12 2.45 -0.19
C LYS A 222 -20.32 1.84 -1.35
N TRP A 223 -19.15 2.40 -1.62
CA TRP A 223 -18.27 1.88 -2.66
C TRP A 223 -17.78 0.47 -2.33
N LEU A 224 -17.33 0.21 -1.11
CA LEU A 224 -16.84 -1.08 -0.64
C LEU A 224 -17.89 -2.19 -0.82
N GLU A 225 -19.14 -1.93 -0.42
CA GLU A 225 -20.23 -2.90 -0.62
C GLU A 225 -20.47 -3.20 -2.11
N ASN A 226 -20.43 -2.18 -2.96
CA ASN A 226 -20.59 -2.35 -4.40
C ASN A 226 -19.42 -3.10 -5.03
N ASP A 227 -18.20 -2.79 -4.64
CA ASP A 227 -16.96 -3.40 -5.11
C ASP A 227 -16.92 -4.89 -4.78
N LEU A 228 -17.14 -5.25 -3.51
CA LEU A 228 -17.17 -6.64 -3.07
C LEU A 228 -18.36 -7.44 -3.64
N ALA A 229 -19.48 -6.77 -3.94
CA ALA A 229 -20.63 -7.42 -4.58
C ALA A 229 -20.44 -7.65 -6.08
N ALA A 230 -19.63 -6.83 -6.74
CA ALA A 230 -19.46 -6.86 -8.19
C ALA A 230 -18.39 -7.87 -8.65
N THR A 231 -17.45 -8.23 -7.77
CA THR A 231 -16.36 -9.15 -8.13
C THR A 231 -16.83 -10.59 -8.21
N ASP A 232 -16.39 -11.29 -9.25
CA ASP A 232 -16.55 -12.74 -9.43
C ASP A 232 -15.26 -13.52 -9.15
N LYS A 233 -14.23 -12.85 -8.65
CA LYS A 233 -12.95 -13.48 -8.32
C LYS A 233 -13.12 -14.51 -7.21
N LYS A 234 -12.28 -15.55 -7.30
CA LYS A 234 -12.30 -16.65 -6.34
C LYS A 234 -11.94 -16.23 -4.92
N TRP A 235 -10.99 -15.30 -4.79
CA TRP A 235 -10.48 -14.83 -3.52
C TRP A 235 -10.68 -13.32 -3.38
N LYS A 236 -11.12 -12.89 -2.21
CA LYS A 236 -11.28 -11.50 -1.84
C LYS A 236 -10.34 -11.15 -0.70
N VAL A 237 -9.42 -10.24 -0.95
CA VAL A 237 -8.44 -9.79 0.03
C VAL A 237 -8.61 -8.29 0.28
N VAL A 238 -8.81 -7.90 1.53
CA VAL A 238 -8.90 -6.49 1.91
C VAL A 238 -7.58 -6.05 2.56
N LEU A 239 -7.11 -4.87 2.15
CA LEU A 239 -5.93 -4.22 2.68
C LEU A 239 -6.37 -2.94 3.40
N MET A 240 -6.06 -2.81 4.67
CA MET A 240 -6.39 -1.64 5.48
C MET A 240 -5.28 -1.38 6.50
N HIS A 241 -5.04 -0.11 6.82
CA HIS A 241 -3.95 0.21 7.73
C HIS A 241 -4.30 -0.10 9.19
N ARG A 242 -5.40 0.45 9.71
CA ARG A 242 -5.77 0.26 11.12
C ARG A 242 -6.30 -1.14 11.40
N ASP A 243 -5.96 -1.65 12.57
CA ASP A 243 -6.34 -3.00 12.96
C ASP A 243 -7.79 -3.12 13.44
N ILE A 244 -8.33 -4.34 13.33
CA ILE A 244 -9.72 -4.66 13.73
C ILE A 244 -9.86 -4.92 15.23
N LEU A 245 -8.76 -5.21 15.93
CA LEU A 245 -8.74 -5.50 17.36
C LEU A 245 -8.09 -4.39 18.17
N ASN A 246 -8.59 -4.19 19.39
CA ASN A 246 -7.83 -3.51 20.43
C ASN A 246 -6.91 -4.49 21.14
N TYR A 247 -5.71 -4.04 21.48
CA TYR A 247 -4.75 -4.83 22.25
C TYR A 247 -4.52 -4.22 23.63
N GLY A 248 -4.50 -5.10 24.62
CA GLY A 248 -4.06 -4.73 25.96
C GLY A 248 -2.56 -4.41 26.01
N ARG A 249 -2.17 -3.58 26.96
CA ARG A 249 -0.78 -3.25 27.32
C ARG A 249 -0.70 -3.01 28.82
N ASP A 250 0.50 -2.97 29.40
CA ASP A 250 0.66 -2.84 30.87
C ASP A 250 -0.10 -1.68 31.49
N ALA A 251 -0.12 -0.52 30.82
CA ALA A 251 -0.86 0.65 31.26
C ALA A 251 -2.39 0.54 31.10
N LYS A 252 -2.89 -0.37 30.24
CA LYS A 252 -4.30 -0.60 29.93
C LYS A 252 -4.50 -2.08 29.57
N PRO A 253 -4.43 -3.00 30.54
CA PRO A 253 -4.61 -4.42 30.27
C PRO A 253 -6.09 -4.71 29.90
N LEU A 254 -6.29 -5.61 28.94
CA LEU A 254 -7.62 -6.14 28.59
C LEU A 254 -7.86 -7.54 29.21
N GLY A 255 -6.79 -8.21 29.71
CA GLY A 255 -6.91 -9.58 30.21
C GLY A 255 -7.34 -10.55 29.09
N ASP A 256 -8.31 -11.38 29.39
CA ASP A 256 -8.89 -12.33 28.43
C ASP A 256 -10.10 -11.73 27.67
N GLU A 257 -10.36 -10.43 27.80
CA GLU A 257 -11.43 -9.76 27.09
C GLU A 257 -11.04 -9.56 25.60
N ILE A 258 -11.94 -9.97 24.71
CA ILE A 258 -11.81 -9.67 23.27
C ILE A 258 -12.49 -8.31 23.06
N SER A 259 -11.73 -7.35 22.54
CA SER A 259 -12.21 -6.00 22.23
C SER A 259 -11.90 -5.66 20.79
N PHE A 260 -12.96 -5.32 20.07
CA PHE A 260 -12.83 -4.87 18.67
C PHE A 260 -12.62 -3.36 18.61
N SER A 261 -11.84 -2.93 17.64
CA SER A 261 -11.65 -1.51 17.38
C SER A 261 -12.89 -0.92 16.70
N ARG A 262 -13.00 0.42 16.67
CA ARG A 262 -14.02 1.10 15.88
C ARG A 262 -14.02 0.62 14.41
N HIS A 263 -12.85 0.43 13.80
CA HIS A 263 -12.73 -0.06 12.44
C HIS A 263 -13.18 -1.53 12.31
N GLY A 264 -12.91 -2.36 13.32
CA GLY A 264 -13.43 -3.72 13.39
C GLY A 264 -14.97 -3.72 13.43
N GLU A 265 -15.58 -2.90 14.29
CA GLU A 265 -17.04 -2.79 14.39
C GLU A 265 -17.71 -2.31 13.10
N ILE A 266 -17.04 -1.42 12.34
CA ILE A 266 -17.57 -0.88 11.09
C ILE A 266 -17.43 -1.88 9.94
N TYR A 267 -16.24 -2.47 9.74
CA TYR A 267 -15.91 -3.18 8.52
C TYR A 267 -16.17 -4.69 8.59
N MET A 268 -16.00 -5.34 9.74
CA MET A 268 -16.15 -6.81 9.86
C MET A 268 -17.54 -7.30 9.42
N PRO A 269 -18.68 -6.63 9.74
CA PRO A 269 -19.99 -7.05 9.24
C PRO A 269 -20.11 -7.03 7.71
N ILE A 270 -19.37 -6.12 7.03
CA ILE A 270 -19.34 -6.06 5.56
C ILE A 270 -18.48 -7.22 5.04
N PHE A 271 -17.33 -7.48 5.65
CA PHE A 271 -16.46 -8.60 5.27
C PHE A 271 -17.18 -9.94 5.41
N ASP A 272 -17.91 -10.14 6.51
CA ASP A 272 -18.72 -11.33 6.75
C ASP A 272 -19.87 -11.48 5.73
N LYS A 273 -20.53 -10.38 5.35
CA LYS A 273 -21.63 -10.34 4.38
C LYS A 273 -21.18 -10.76 2.98
N TYR A 274 -19.97 -10.39 2.58
CA TYR A 274 -19.45 -10.64 1.24
C TYR A 274 -18.43 -11.77 1.19
N ASP A 275 -18.29 -12.55 2.27
CA ASP A 275 -17.35 -13.66 2.39
C ASP A 275 -15.94 -13.28 1.96
N VAL A 276 -15.37 -12.26 2.62
CA VAL A 276 -13.96 -11.87 2.44
C VAL A 276 -13.06 -12.95 3.01
N ASP A 277 -12.09 -13.42 2.22
CA ASP A 277 -11.20 -14.53 2.61
C ASP A 277 -10.11 -14.09 3.58
N ALA A 278 -9.49 -12.93 3.32
CA ALA A 278 -8.43 -12.41 4.16
C ALA A 278 -8.45 -10.88 4.27
N VAL A 279 -8.06 -10.39 5.45
CA VAL A 279 -7.83 -8.97 5.72
C VAL A 279 -6.45 -8.78 6.29
N LEU A 280 -5.64 -7.94 5.65
CA LEU A 280 -4.33 -7.55 6.12
C LEU A 280 -4.42 -6.17 6.78
N THR A 281 -3.82 -6.05 7.96
CA THR A 281 -3.79 -4.82 8.76
C THR A 281 -2.37 -4.48 9.19
N ALA A 282 -2.13 -3.27 9.70
CA ALA A 282 -0.84 -2.75 10.11
C ALA A 282 -0.96 -1.86 11.37
N HIS A 283 -0.25 -0.74 11.46
CA HIS A 283 -0.39 0.30 12.49
C HIS A 283 0.20 -0.02 13.87
N LEU A 284 0.14 -1.26 14.33
CA LEU A 284 0.56 -1.62 15.69
C LEU A 284 2.01 -2.11 15.77
N HIS A 285 2.74 -2.14 14.65
CA HIS A 285 4.15 -2.54 14.53
C HIS A 285 4.45 -3.89 15.17
N THR A 286 3.54 -4.85 15.03
CA THR A 286 3.68 -6.21 15.55
C THR A 286 3.01 -7.20 14.60
N TYR A 287 3.57 -8.39 14.45
CA TYR A 287 2.93 -9.42 13.64
C TYR A 287 1.98 -10.26 14.50
N ARG A 288 0.78 -10.51 13.99
CA ARG A 288 -0.20 -11.43 14.60
C ARG A 288 -0.94 -12.17 13.49
N ARG A 289 -0.98 -13.49 13.57
CA ARG A 289 -1.95 -14.27 12.80
C ARG A 289 -3.07 -14.69 13.74
N ARG A 290 -4.29 -14.32 13.39
CA ARG A 290 -5.47 -14.63 14.20
C ARG A 290 -6.12 -15.93 13.76
N ALA A 291 -6.96 -16.48 14.62
CA ALA A 291 -7.97 -17.45 14.24
C ALA A 291 -8.88 -16.86 13.15
N LEU A 292 -9.57 -17.71 12.42
CA LEU A 292 -10.61 -17.24 11.52
C LEU A 292 -11.75 -16.64 12.34
N ILE A 293 -12.25 -15.47 11.94
CA ILE A 293 -13.25 -14.69 12.70
C ILE A 293 -14.46 -14.43 11.82
N ARG A 294 -15.66 -14.70 12.37
CA ARG A 294 -16.95 -14.32 11.81
C ARG A 294 -17.90 -13.95 12.95
N ASP A 295 -18.77 -12.97 12.75
CA ASP A 295 -19.71 -12.49 13.75
C ASP A 295 -19.01 -12.12 15.09
N PHE A 296 -17.83 -11.50 14.99
CA PHE A 296 -16.99 -11.11 16.14
C PHE A 296 -16.53 -12.27 17.03
N ALA A 297 -16.50 -13.48 16.53
CA ALA A 297 -16.06 -14.66 17.25
C ALA A 297 -15.22 -15.59 16.38
N GLN A 298 -14.42 -16.44 17.02
CA GLN A 298 -13.69 -17.48 16.31
C GLN A 298 -14.67 -18.40 15.56
N ASN A 299 -14.46 -18.62 14.26
CA ASN A 299 -15.34 -19.40 13.41
C ASN A 299 -14.54 -20.01 12.26
N GLU A 300 -14.63 -21.34 12.05
CA GLU A 300 -13.90 -22.05 10.99
C GLU A 300 -14.26 -21.59 9.56
N GLN A 301 -15.38 -20.90 9.37
CA GLN A 301 -15.82 -20.33 8.10
C GLN A 301 -15.65 -18.80 8.06
N GLY A 302 -14.82 -18.26 8.95
CA GLY A 302 -14.58 -16.84 9.07
C GLY A 302 -13.45 -16.32 8.17
N THR A 303 -13.25 -15.04 8.20
CA THR A 303 -12.19 -14.31 7.52
C THR A 303 -10.86 -14.50 8.26
N LEU A 304 -9.77 -14.67 7.53
CA LEU A 304 -8.42 -14.66 8.08
C LEU A 304 -7.95 -13.21 8.29
N TYR A 305 -7.58 -12.86 9.51
CA TYR A 305 -7.00 -11.54 9.81
C TYR A 305 -5.52 -11.65 10.17
N ILE A 306 -4.69 -10.86 9.49
CA ILE A 306 -3.25 -10.81 9.73
C ILE A 306 -2.83 -9.37 9.99
N LEU A 307 -2.27 -9.12 11.16
CA LEU A 307 -1.54 -7.91 11.48
C LEU A 307 -0.09 -8.10 11.00
N THR A 308 0.37 -7.26 10.09
CA THR A 308 1.49 -7.59 9.19
C THR A 308 2.89 -7.36 9.77
N GLY A 309 3.03 -6.57 10.84
CA GLY A 309 4.32 -6.41 11.51
C GLY A 309 4.91 -5.00 11.45
N VAL A 310 6.21 -4.89 11.23
CA VAL A 310 6.96 -3.64 11.09
C VAL A 310 8.10 -3.80 10.09
N ALA A 311 8.26 -2.84 9.20
CA ALA A 311 9.36 -2.82 8.22
C ALA A 311 10.36 -1.67 8.46
N GLY A 312 9.94 -0.63 9.18
CA GLY A 312 10.77 0.50 9.57
C GLY A 312 11.51 0.31 10.90
N ASN A 313 12.12 1.38 11.41
CA ASN A 313 12.84 1.36 12.68
C ASN A 313 12.06 1.93 13.87
N VAL A 314 10.84 2.39 13.67
CA VAL A 314 9.92 2.76 14.76
C VAL A 314 9.26 1.49 15.28
N ARG A 315 9.63 1.09 16.51
CA ARG A 315 9.17 -0.17 17.11
C ARG A 315 8.64 0.06 18.51
N TYR A 316 7.70 -0.78 18.89
CA TYR A 316 7.11 -0.81 20.25
C TYR A 316 7.38 -2.16 20.92
N PRO A 317 8.62 -2.45 21.29
CA PRO A 317 9.03 -3.78 21.72
C PRO A 317 8.24 -4.28 22.93
N SER A 318 7.62 -5.45 22.78
CA SER A 318 6.83 -6.11 23.83
C SER A 318 5.68 -5.27 24.40
N LEU A 319 5.17 -4.27 23.63
CA LEU A 319 4.13 -3.36 24.11
C LEU A 319 2.77 -4.05 24.24
N TRP A 320 2.44 -4.93 23.27
CA TRP A 320 1.10 -5.48 23.13
C TRP A 320 0.98 -6.88 23.75
N HIS A 321 0.03 -7.05 24.64
CA HIS A 321 -0.32 -8.36 25.19
C HIS A 321 -0.94 -9.24 24.10
N LYS A 322 -0.80 -10.56 24.25
CA LYS A 322 -1.47 -11.51 23.35
C LYS A 322 -2.99 -11.37 23.51
N ASN A 323 -3.72 -11.31 22.37
CA ASN A 323 -5.18 -11.36 22.35
C ASN A 323 -5.63 -12.83 22.31
N PRO A 324 -6.77 -13.22 22.91
CA PRO A 324 -7.31 -14.57 22.83
C PRO A 324 -7.50 -15.09 21.39
N LEU A 325 -7.75 -14.22 20.44
CA LEU A 325 -7.87 -14.57 19.02
C LEU A 325 -6.53 -14.74 18.28
N ASP A 326 -5.39 -14.42 18.90
CA ASP A 326 -4.09 -14.61 18.29
C ASP A 326 -3.69 -16.10 18.34
N GLU A 327 -3.67 -16.78 17.20
CA GLU A 327 -3.14 -18.15 17.08
C GLU A 327 -1.62 -18.17 17.09
N TYR A 328 -1.01 -17.18 16.39
CA TYR A 328 0.44 -17.09 16.32
C TYR A 328 0.92 -15.68 16.63
N VAL A 329 1.87 -15.60 17.55
CA VAL A 329 2.62 -14.41 17.94
C VAL A 329 4.09 -14.77 17.84
N PRO A 330 4.92 -14.01 17.07
CA PRO A 330 6.33 -14.30 16.96
C PRO A 330 7.05 -14.04 18.30
N PRO A 331 8.27 -14.59 18.47
CA PRO A 331 9.11 -14.25 19.62
C PRO A 331 9.30 -12.74 19.75
N GLN A 332 9.26 -12.26 21.00
CA GLN A 332 9.48 -10.86 21.33
C GLN A 332 10.95 -10.58 21.72
N PRO A 333 11.49 -9.38 21.54
CA PRO A 333 10.84 -8.21 20.94
C PRO A 333 10.65 -8.36 19.42
N GLU A 334 9.73 -7.57 18.86
CA GLU A 334 9.48 -7.52 17.41
C GLU A 334 10.75 -7.16 16.63
N THR A 335 10.91 -7.82 15.48
CA THR A 335 11.96 -7.51 14.50
C THR A 335 11.32 -7.12 13.19
N ASN A 336 12.08 -6.44 12.33
CA ASN A 336 11.61 -6.11 10.99
C ASN A 336 11.25 -7.38 10.22
N ASN A 337 10.16 -7.29 9.48
CA ASN A 337 9.67 -8.38 8.65
C ASN A 337 9.02 -7.88 7.36
N TYR A 338 8.93 -8.74 6.40
CA TYR A 338 8.03 -8.66 5.26
C TYR A 338 7.29 -10.00 5.11
N LEU A 339 6.19 -10.00 4.38
CA LEU A 339 5.46 -11.21 4.05
C LEU A 339 5.55 -11.49 2.55
N VAL A 340 5.38 -12.76 2.19
CA VAL A 340 5.25 -13.20 0.81
C VAL A 340 3.87 -13.83 0.66
N LEU A 341 3.11 -13.35 -0.31
CA LEU A 341 1.82 -13.89 -0.72
C LEU A 341 1.99 -14.61 -2.06
N GLU A 342 1.62 -15.90 -2.07
CA GLU A 342 1.66 -16.76 -3.27
C GLU A 342 0.31 -17.45 -3.51
#